data_00b3b7b34fea9620cb55741cdcfe8a78
#
_entry.id   00b3b7b34fea9620cb55741cdcfe8a78
#
_cell.length_a   1.000
_cell.length_b   1.000
_cell.length_c   1.000
_cell.angle_alpha   90.00
_cell.angle_beta   90.00
_cell.angle_gamma   90.00
#
_symmetry.space_group_name_H-M   'P 1'
#
loop_
_entity.id
_entity.type
_entity.pdbx_description
1 polymer ?
#
loop_
_entity_poly.entity_id
_entity_poly.type
_entity_poly.pdbx_seq_one_letter_code
_entity_poly.pdbx_strand_id
1 'polypeptide(L)'
;DPLSSLFLLIITGIGFLIHFYSTAYMHEEEPMHFGRYFAYLNLFVFSMLLLVLGGNYVVMFIGWEGVGLCSYLLIGFWFKNNNYNAAAKKAFIMNRIGDLGFLLAVFWLIVKLGTVSYASVFAAVGQLSATDITIITTLLFVGAMGKSAQIPLYTWLPDAMAGPTPVSALIHAATMVTAGIYMIARSNILYTMAPATQTLVAIIGLSTAIFAATIALKQNDIKKVLAYSTVSQLGYMFLGLGVGAYTGAVFHVMTHAFFKALLFLGAGSVIHAMHHEQDITKMGGLKSKLPITHLTFLLGCIAIAGVPPFSGFFSKDEILMAAYATNPIFYYVGMGGALLTAFYMFRLYSLTFLGNFRGTAHQQEHLHESPIAMTLPLMVLAFFAVVAGFIGIPELFAPNAHALEHFLAPVFAGSTAIAHAHHIEHATEWILMGTATTIILIVIVYAITKFKKYETAEPNTGIAKVLENKWYIDELYDTVIVKPLYWFASVLKNSVEKLVIDGAVNGVGKLVGYGSRQFRLLQSGQVGSYILMMVMALVLFIIIWFNDNTIMYFIHKIF
;
A
#
# COMPACT_ATOMS: atom_id res chain seq x y z
N ASP A 1 -4.69 18.29 15.81
CA ASP A 1 -3.30 18.75 15.95
C ASP A 1 -2.66 19.00 14.58
N PRO A 2 -1.49 19.64 14.52
CA PRO A 2 -0.86 20.03 13.26
C PRO A 2 -0.63 18.90 12.26
N LEU A 3 -0.24 17.71 12.71
CA LEU A 3 0.01 16.56 11.83
C LEU A 3 -1.29 16.08 11.17
N SER A 4 -2.36 15.88 11.96
CA SER A 4 -3.67 15.52 11.43
C SER A 4 -4.23 16.57 10.48
N SER A 5 -4.05 17.86 10.81
CA SER A 5 -4.53 18.98 9.96
C SER A 5 -3.80 19.03 8.62
N LEU A 6 -2.49 18.81 8.61
CA LEU A 6 -1.72 18.75 7.37
C LEU A 6 -2.18 17.59 6.47
N PHE A 7 -2.33 16.39 7.04
CA PHE A 7 -2.82 15.23 6.28
C PHE A 7 -4.27 15.42 5.82
N LEU A 8 -5.13 16.04 6.64
CA LEU A 8 -6.50 16.40 6.24
C LEU A 8 -6.50 17.25 4.97
N LEU A 9 -5.69 18.31 4.93
CA LEU A 9 -5.59 19.20 3.77
C LEU A 9 -5.05 18.48 2.53
N ILE A 10 -4.03 17.64 2.68
CA ILE A 10 -3.48 16.85 1.59
C ILE A 10 -4.53 15.89 1.02
N ILE A 11 -5.22 15.12 1.89
CA ILE A 11 -6.19 14.11 1.48
C ILE A 11 -7.40 14.75 0.81
N THR A 12 -7.96 15.82 1.40
CA THR A 12 -9.16 16.46 0.85
C THR A 12 -8.85 17.29 -0.40
N GLY A 13 -7.75 18.04 -0.39
CA GLY A 13 -7.37 18.90 -1.53
C GLY A 13 -7.03 18.08 -2.78
N ILE A 14 -6.15 17.11 -2.65
CA ILE A 14 -5.77 16.23 -3.77
C ILE A 14 -6.92 15.28 -4.12
N GLY A 15 -7.63 14.77 -3.11
CA GLY A 15 -8.83 13.97 -3.31
C GLY A 15 -9.87 14.69 -4.16
N PHE A 16 -10.15 15.96 -3.87
CA PHE A 16 -11.06 16.79 -4.67
C PHE A 16 -10.62 16.90 -6.13
N LEU A 17 -9.33 17.19 -6.38
CA LEU A 17 -8.80 17.29 -7.75
C LEU A 17 -8.90 15.96 -8.51
N ILE A 18 -8.68 14.84 -7.82
CA ILE A 18 -8.83 13.50 -8.42
C ILE A 18 -10.29 13.19 -8.72
N HIS A 19 -11.24 13.53 -7.83
CA HIS A 19 -12.67 13.38 -8.10
C HIS A 19 -13.10 14.20 -9.30
N PHE A 20 -12.68 15.46 -9.36
CA PHE A 20 -12.99 16.34 -10.49
C PHE A 20 -12.42 15.80 -11.81
N TYR A 21 -11.16 15.37 -11.83
CA TYR A 21 -10.54 14.70 -12.98
C TYR A 21 -11.33 13.45 -13.42
N SER A 22 -11.78 12.66 -12.43
CA SER A 22 -12.47 11.38 -12.67
C SER A 22 -13.82 11.57 -13.37
N THR A 23 -14.47 12.74 -13.27
CA THR A 23 -15.74 13.01 -13.93
C THR A 23 -15.62 12.92 -15.46
N ALA A 24 -14.50 13.35 -16.02
CA ALA A 24 -14.22 13.25 -17.44
C ALA A 24 -13.57 11.91 -17.81
N TYR A 25 -12.61 11.44 -17.02
CA TYR A 25 -11.88 10.21 -17.30
C TYR A 25 -12.78 8.96 -17.33
N MET A 26 -13.79 8.90 -16.46
CA MET A 26 -14.73 7.77 -16.34
C MET A 26 -16.05 8.00 -17.08
N HIS A 27 -16.15 9.03 -17.90
CA HIS A 27 -17.41 9.41 -18.56
C HIS A 27 -17.97 8.33 -19.50
N GLU A 28 -17.10 7.49 -20.07
CA GLU A 28 -17.48 6.41 -20.98
C GLU A 28 -18.03 5.17 -20.28
N GLU A 29 -17.95 5.11 -18.94
CA GLU A 29 -18.48 3.99 -18.17
C GLU A 29 -20.00 4.02 -18.08
N GLU A 30 -20.63 2.84 -18.02
CA GLU A 30 -22.07 2.72 -17.80
C GLU A 30 -22.52 3.47 -16.53
N PRO A 31 -23.70 4.12 -16.51
CA PRO A 31 -24.15 4.95 -15.39
C PRO A 31 -24.10 4.26 -14.03
N MET A 32 -24.43 2.95 -13.97
CA MET A 32 -24.35 2.17 -12.73
C MET A 32 -22.91 1.96 -12.27
N HIS A 33 -21.99 1.73 -13.21
CA HIS A 33 -20.55 1.58 -12.91
C HIS A 33 -19.93 2.92 -12.51
N PHE A 34 -20.32 4.00 -13.17
CA PHE A 34 -19.92 5.36 -12.81
C PHE A 34 -20.31 5.71 -11.37
N GLY A 35 -21.58 5.48 -10.97
CA GLY A 35 -22.04 5.70 -9.59
C GLY A 35 -21.29 4.85 -8.57
N ARG A 36 -21.05 3.56 -8.88
CA ARG A 36 -20.28 2.65 -8.02
C ARG A 36 -18.83 3.13 -7.84
N TYR A 37 -18.20 3.63 -8.91
CA TYR A 37 -16.86 4.18 -8.86
C TYR A 37 -16.74 5.31 -7.83
N PHE A 38 -17.62 6.32 -7.92
CA PHE A 38 -17.60 7.45 -7.00
C PHE A 38 -17.98 7.08 -5.57
N ALA A 39 -18.87 6.10 -5.39
CA ALA A 39 -19.19 5.58 -4.06
C ALA A 39 -17.94 4.97 -3.39
N TYR A 40 -17.18 4.15 -4.11
CA TYR A 40 -15.93 3.55 -3.59
C TYR A 40 -14.84 4.60 -3.36
N LEU A 41 -14.74 5.60 -4.24
CA LEU A 41 -13.76 6.67 -4.13
C LEU A 41 -14.03 7.53 -2.88
N ASN A 42 -15.30 7.89 -2.62
CA ASN A 42 -15.70 8.63 -1.43
C ASN A 42 -15.50 7.81 -0.15
N LEU A 43 -15.86 6.52 -0.15
CA LEU A 43 -15.64 5.64 0.98
C LEU A 43 -14.13 5.52 1.31
N PHE A 44 -13.29 5.50 0.27
CA PHE A 44 -11.84 5.50 0.43
C PHE A 44 -11.35 6.77 1.15
N VAL A 45 -11.78 7.95 0.69
CA VAL A 45 -11.42 9.23 1.32
C VAL A 45 -11.95 9.29 2.75
N PHE A 46 -13.18 8.90 3.00
CA PHE A 46 -13.75 8.80 4.35
C PHE A 46 -12.90 7.92 5.27
N SER A 47 -12.53 6.72 4.80
CA SER A 47 -11.71 5.79 5.58
C SER A 47 -10.33 6.37 5.88
N MET A 48 -9.72 7.08 4.93
CA MET A 48 -8.44 7.74 5.14
C MET A 48 -8.54 8.92 6.13
N LEU A 49 -9.64 9.68 6.08
CA LEU A 49 -9.91 10.74 7.06
C LEU A 49 -10.12 10.16 8.47
N LEU A 50 -10.85 9.05 8.58
CA LEU A 50 -11.01 8.35 9.86
C LEU A 50 -9.65 7.90 10.44
N LEU A 51 -8.74 7.43 9.58
CA LEU A 51 -7.39 7.04 9.97
C LEU A 51 -6.61 8.22 10.56
N VAL A 52 -6.56 9.36 9.87
CA VAL A 52 -5.70 10.50 10.27
C VAL A 52 -6.31 11.39 11.34
N LEU A 53 -7.63 11.37 11.51
CA LEU A 53 -8.35 12.14 12.54
C LEU A 53 -8.62 11.33 13.80
N GLY A 54 -8.35 10.03 13.81
CA GLY A 54 -8.52 9.16 14.97
C GLY A 54 -7.65 9.59 16.15
N GLY A 55 -8.24 9.68 17.34
CA GLY A 55 -7.55 10.03 18.60
C GLY A 55 -6.82 8.87 19.29
N ASN A 56 -6.88 7.66 18.70
CA ASN A 56 -6.30 6.46 19.28
C ASN A 56 -5.97 5.41 18.20
N TYR A 57 -5.16 4.40 18.57
CA TYR A 57 -4.72 3.33 17.66
C TYR A 57 -5.86 2.46 17.12
N VAL A 58 -6.97 2.28 17.84
CA VAL A 58 -8.11 1.47 17.39
C VAL A 58 -8.87 2.20 16.28
N VAL A 59 -9.16 3.49 16.45
CA VAL A 59 -9.81 4.30 15.40
C VAL A 59 -8.91 4.42 14.17
N MET A 60 -7.60 4.61 14.37
CA MET A 60 -6.62 4.54 13.27
C MET A 60 -6.72 3.21 12.53
N PHE A 61 -6.80 2.08 13.26
CA PHE A 61 -6.90 0.74 12.69
C PHE A 61 -8.20 0.53 11.90
N ILE A 62 -9.34 1.06 12.37
CA ILE A 62 -10.61 1.01 11.63
C ILE A 62 -10.48 1.72 10.28
N GLY A 63 -9.92 2.93 10.26
CA GLY A 63 -9.61 3.64 9.01
C GLY A 63 -8.62 2.88 8.12
N TRP A 64 -7.60 2.28 8.72
CA TRP A 64 -6.57 1.46 8.08
C TRP A 64 -7.14 0.25 7.34
N GLU A 65 -8.09 -0.44 7.96
CA GLU A 65 -8.83 -1.52 7.36
C GLU A 65 -9.77 -1.03 6.24
N GLY A 66 -10.43 0.10 6.47
CA GLY A 66 -11.31 0.73 5.50
C GLY A 66 -10.61 1.08 4.19
N VAL A 67 -9.41 1.70 4.25
CA VAL A 67 -8.64 2.00 3.03
C VAL A 67 -8.15 0.71 2.34
N GLY A 68 -7.85 -0.35 3.10
CA GLY A 68 -7.53 -1.66 2.56
C GLY A 68 -8.68 -2.28 1.76
N LEU A 69 -9.88 -2.26 2.30
CA LEU A 69 -11.09 -2.73 1.62
C LEU A 69 -11.39 -1.90 0.37
N CYS A 70 -11.36 -0.57 0.48
CA CYS A 70 -11.63 0.31 -0.65
C CYS A 70 -10.61 0.15 -1.77
N SER A 71 -9.33 -0.06 -1.45
CA SER A 71 -8.30 -0.35 -2.46
C SER A 71 -8.59 -1.65 -3.19
N TYR A 72 -9.00 -2.71 -2.48
CA TYR A 72 -9.43 -3.97 -3.09
C TYR A 72 -10.57 -3.76 -4.10
N LEU A 73 -11.62 -3.01 -3.71
CA LEU A 73 -12.78 -2.73 -4.55
C LEU A 73 -12.42 -1.88 -5.79
N LEU A 74 -11.49 -0.93 -5.62
CA LEU A 74 -11.08 -0.01 -6.68
C LEU A 74 -10.06 -0.63 -7.64
N ILE A 75 -9.11 -1.44 -7.15
CA ILE A 75 -8.16 -2.19 -7.99
C ILE A 75 -8.92 -3.21 -8.85
N GLY A 76 -9.88 -3.92 -8.25
CA GLY A 76 -10.76 -4.87 -8.92
C GLY A 76 -12.01 -4.23 -9.54
N PHE A 77 -12.00 -2.93 -9.85
CA PHE A 77 -13.18 -2.22 -10.35
C PHE A 77 -13.79 -2.88 -11.60
N TRP A 78 -12.96 -3.26 -12.56
CA TRP A 78 -13.35 -4.03 -13.75
C TRP A 78 -13.34 -5.55 -13.45
N PHE A 79 -14.18 -5.98 -12.52
CA PHE A 79 -14.22 -7.32 -11.93
C PHE A 79 -14.52 -8.46 -12.93
N LYS A 80 -14.96 -8.15 -14.15
CA LYS A 80 -15.10 -9.15 -15.23
C LYS A 80 -13.74 -9.68 -15.72
N ASN A 81 -12.64 -8.96 -15.44
CA ASN A 81 -11.29 -9.39 -15.80
C ASN A 81 -10.61 -10.14 -14.63
N ASN A 82 -10.34 -11.43 -14.83
CA ASN A 82 -9.73 -12.27 -13.80
C ASN A 82 -8.33 -11.82 -13.35
N ASN A 83 -7.55 -11.21 -14.25
CA ASN A 83 -6.22 -10.69 -13.90
C ASN A 83 -6.33 -9.51 -12.93
N TYR A 84 -7.34 -8.64 -13.12
CA TYR A 84 -7.59 -7.52 -12.20
C TYR A 84 -8.10 -7.99 -10.85
N ASN A 85 -8.92 -9.05 -10.83
CA ASN A 85 -9.34 -9.70 -9.59
C ASN A 85 -8.17 -10.34 -8.84
N ALA A 86 -7.23 -10.96 -9.56
CA ALA A 86 -6.02 -11.52 -8.97
C ALA A 86 -5.13 -10.43 -8.35
N ALA A 87 -4.96 -9.29 -9.04
CA ALA A 87 -4.22 -8.14 -8.53
C ALA A 87 -4.88 -7.54 -7.27
N ALA A 88 -6.22 -7.40 -7.26
CA ALA A 88 -6.96 -6.94 -6.10
C ALA A 88 -6.82 -7.88 -4.90
N LYS A 89 -6.94 -9.21 -5.11
CA LYS A 89 -6.71 -10.23 -4.06
C LYS A 89 -5.30 -10.16 -3.51
N LYS A 90 -4.29 -10.06 -4.37
CA LYS A 90 -2.89 -9.93 -3.95
C LYS A 90 -2.69 -8.70 -3.07
N ALA A 91 -3.21 -7.54 -3.50
CA ALA A 91 -3.14 -6.32 -2.72
C ALA A 91 -3.81 -6.49 -1.35
N PHE A 92 -5.00 -7.07 -1.29
CA PHE A 92 -5.72 -7.30 -0.04
C PHE A 92 -4.96 -8.24 0.91
N ILE A 93 -4.49 -9.40 0.44
CA ILE A 93 -3.79 -10.39 1.25
C ILE A 93 -2.47 -9.84 1.79
N MET A 94 -1.65 -9.19 0.93
CA MET A 94 -0.37 -8.62 1.35
C MET A 94 -0.54 -7.54 2.41
N ASN A 95 -1.58 -6.71 2.28
CA ASN A 95 -1.90 -5.72 3.30
C ASN A 95 -2.36 -6.38 4.61
N ARG A 96 -3.18 -7.44 4.56
CA ARG A 96 -3.64 -8.18 5.74
C ARG A 96 -2.50 -8.81 6.55
N ILE A 97 -1.45 -9.27 5.89
CA ILE A 97 -0.25 -9.75 6.59
C ILE A 97 0.37 -8.62 7.43
N GLY A 98 0.45 -7.40 6.89
CA GLY A 98 0.88 -6.22 7.64
C GLY A 98 -0.09 -5.84 8.76
N ASP A 99 -1.39 -5.86 8.48
CA ASP A 99 -2.45 -5.47 9.41
C ASP A 99 -2.45 -6.34 10.68
N LEU A 100 -2.06 -7.63 10.57
CA LEU A 100 -1.86 -8.50 11.73
C LEU A 100 -0.78 -7.95 12.67
N GLY A 101 0.34 -7.46 12.14
CA GLY A 101 1.39 -6.82 12.95
C GLY A 101 0.85 -5.62 13.72
N PHE A 102 0.12 -4.72 13.05
CA PHE A 102 -0.50 -3.57 13.68
C PHE A 102 -1.46 -4.00 14.80
N LEU A 103 -2.33 -4.95 14.55
CA LEU A 103 -3.30 -5.44 15.54
C LEU A 103 -2.61 -6.03 16.78
N LEU A 104 -1.55 -6.82 16.59
CA LEU A 104 -0.75 -7.36 17.69
C LEU A 104 -0.08 -6.26 18.51
N ALA A 105 0.40 -5.18 17.88
CA ALA A 105 0.93 -4.02 18.59
C ALA A 105 -0.14 -3.34 19.46
N VAL A 106 -1.36 -3.18 18.94
CA VAL A 106 -2.49 -2.63 19.70
C VAL A 106 -2.82 -3.50 20.90
N PHE A 107 -2.87 -4.83 20.74
CA PHE A 107 -3.10 -5.75 21.85
C PHE A 107 -1.97 -5.66 22.89
N TRP A 108 -0.72 -5.51 22.45
CA TRP A 108 0.42 -5.36 23.36
C TRP A 108 0.30 -4.09 24.20
N LEU A 109 -0.10 -2.96 23.57
CA LEU A 109 -0.39 -1.70 24.28
C LEU A 109 -1.51 -1.87 25.32
N ILE A 110 -2.61 -2.55 24.97
CA ILE A 110 -3.72 -2.82 25.89
C ILE A 110 -3.25 -3.65 27.10
N VAL A 111 -2.49 -4.70 26.86
CA VAL A 111 -2.00 -5.59 27.94
C VAL A 111 -1.03 -4.87 28.86
N LYS A 112 -0.16 -4.01 28.32
CA LYS A 112 0.89 -3.35 29.11
C LYS A 112 0.46 -2.03 29.77
N LEU A 113 -0.37 -1.24 29.08
CA LEU A 113 -0.76 0.10 29.52
C LEU A 113 -2.25 0.26 29.86
N GLY A 114 -3.10 -0.72 29.46
CA GLY A 114 -4.55 -0.62 29.65
C GLY A 114 -5.22 0.45 28.77
N THR A 115 -4.49 1.08 27.84
CA THR A 115 -4.97 2.19 27.01
C THR A 115 -4.42 2.15 25.60
N VAL A 116 -5.17 2.74 24.67
CA VAL A 116 -4.79 2.90 23.25
C VAL A 116 -4.84 4.35 22.78
N SER A 117 -5.24 5.29 23.66
CA SER A 117 -5.24 6.73 23.37
C SER A 117 -3.82 7.24 23.22
N TYR A 118 -3.54 8.02 22.18
CA TYR A 118 -2.19 8.55 21.94
C TYR A 118 -1.65 9.34 23.15
N ALA A 119 -2.45 10.25 23.69
CA ALA A 119 -2.04 11.06 24.83
C ALA A 119 -1.66 10.19 26.05
N SER A 120 -2.48 9.18 26.36
CA SER A 120 -2.23 8.29 27.50
C SER A 120 -1.04 7.36 27.26
N VAL A 121 -0.90 6.81 26.04
CA VAL A 121 0.23 5.95 25.67
C VAL A 121 1.55 6.72 25.75
N PHE A 122 1.60 7.94 25.20
CA PHE A 122 2.83 8.75 25.21
C PHE A 122 3.20 9.25 26.60
N ALA A 123 2.21 9.57 27.45
CA ALA A 123 2.46 9.91 28.85
C ALA A 123 2.95 8.71 29.68
N ALA A 124 2.51 7.50 29.34
CA ALA A 124 2.86 6.28 30.05
C ALA A 124 4.07 5.52 29.45
N VAL A 125 4.71 6.03 28.39
CA VAL A 125 5.79 5.33 27.68
C VAL A 125 6.95 4.93 28.59
N GLY A 126 7.27 5.72 29.62
CA GLY A 126 8.30 5.42 30.62
C GLY A 126 8.00 4.19 31.51
N GLN A 127 6.78 3.67 31.49
CA GLN A 127 6.39 2.44 32.19
C GLN A 127 6.70 1.17 31.39
N LEU A 128 6.96 1.32 30.09
CA LEU A 128 7.31 0.21 29.20
C LEU A 128 8.80 -0.13 29.33
N SER A 129 9.12 -1.41 29.30
CA SER A 129 10.52 -1.85 29.15
C SER A 129 11.04 -1.55 27.74
N ALA A 130 12.35 -1.42 27.57
CA ALA A 130 12.96 -1.25 26.24
C ALA A 130 12.57 -2.39 25.27
N THR A 131 12.40 -3.61 25.79
CA THR A 131 11.94 -4.76 25.01
C THR A 131 10.49 -4.59 24.55
N ASP A 132 9.59 -4.14 25.43
CA ASP A 132 8.18 -3.89 25.07
C ASP A 132 8.07 -2.80 23.99
N ILE A 133 8.82 -1.70 24.13
CA ILE A 133 8.84 -0.62 23.14
C ILE A 133 9.35 -1.14 21.79
N THR A 134 10.43 -1.93 21.79
CA THR A 134 10.98 -2.54 20.56
C THR A 134 9.98 -3.48 19.90
N ILE A 135 9.27 -4.31 20.67
CA ILE A 135 8.23 -5.21 20.14
C ILE A 135 7.08 -4.41 19.52
N ILE A 136 6.53 -3.42 20.26
CA ILE A 136 5.41 -2.59 19.80
C ILE A 136 5.79 -1.87 18.50
N THR A 137 6.95 -1.19 18.47
CA THR A 137 7.40 -0.42 17.30
C THR A 137 7.69 -1.30 16.10
N THR A 138 8.27 -2.50 16.30
CA THR A 138 8.52 -3.46 15.24
C THR A 138 7.21 -4.00 14.66
N LEU A 139 6.23 -4.34 15.50
CA LEU A 139 4.91 -4.81 15.07
C LEU A 139 4.13 -3.72 14.33
N LEU A 140 4.16 -2.46 14.80
CA LEU A 140 3.62 -1.32 14.06
C LEU A 140 4.32 -1.15 12.71
N PHE A 141 5.64 -1.31 12.65
CA PHE A 141 6.40 -1.22 11.42
C PHE A 141 6.02 -2.32 10.41
N VAL A 142 5.73 -3.55 10.87
CA VAL A 142 5.18 -4.62 10.01
C VAL A 142 3.87 -4.16 9.37
N GLY A 143 2.98 -3.51 10.14
CA GLY A 143 1.78 -2.88 9.61
C GLY A 143 2.09 -1.84 8.52
N ALA A 144 3.06 -0.96 8.79
CA ALA A 144 3.50 0.06 7.85
C ALA A 144 4.09 -0.53 6.56
N MET A 145 4.87 -1.62 6.65
CA MET A 145 5.42 -2.31 5.48
C MET A 145 4.33 -2.79 4.51
N GLY A 146 3.18 -3.24 5.02
CA GLY A 146 2.03 -3.63 4.20
C GLY A 146 1.45 -2.46 3.41
N LYS A 147 0.91 -1.44 4.09
CA LYS A 147 0.23 -0.30 3.45
C LYS A 147 1.18 0.57 2.62
N SER A 148 2.39 0.79 3.11
CA SER A 148 3.38 1.65 2.45
C SER A 148 4.36 0.88 1.56
N ALA A 149 4.04 -0.35 1.21
CA ALA A 149 4.75 -1.16 0.21
C ALA A 149 6.27 -1.19 0.42
N GLN A 150 6.73 -1.46 1.64
CA GLN A 150 8.14 -1.68 1.94
C GLN A 150 8.51 -3.16 1.83
N ILE A 151 9.76 -3.47 1.54
CA ILE A 151 10.27 -4.84 1.55
C ILE A 151 9.97 -5.48 2.93
N PRO A 152 9.43 -6.73 2.96
CA PRO A 152 9.14 -7.64 1.85
C PRO A 152 7.72 -7.50 1.26
N LEU A 153 6.82 -6.65 1.79
CA LEU A 153 5.39 -6.58 1.46
C LEU A 153 5.05 -5.59 0.33
N TYR A 154 5.96 -5.30 -0.60
CA TYR A 154 5.81 -4.26 -1.65
C TYR A 154 5.14 -4.75 -2.94
N THR A 155 5.13 -6.06 -3.23
CA THR A 155 4.84 -6.61 -4.59
C THR A 155 3.41 -6.37 -5.08
N TRP A 156 2.49 -6.02 -4.19
CA TRP A 156 1.12 -5.70 -4.55
C TRP A 156 0.96 -4.34 -5.25
N LEU A 157 1.82 -3.36 -4.91
CA LEU A 157 1.64 -1.98 -5.34
C LEU A 157 1.78 -1.79 -6.86
N PRO A 158 2.78 -2.38 -7.56
CA PRO A 158 2.85 -2.33 -9.03
C PRO A 158 1.71 -3.07 -9.73
N ASP A 159 1.15 -4.12 -9.12
CA ASP A 159 0.02 -4.85 -9.68
C ASP A 159 -1.32 -4.11 -9.47
N ALA A 160 -1.39 -3.21 -8.48
CA ALA A 160 -2.53 -2.31 -8.27
C ALA A 160 -2.80 -1.37 -9.45
N MET A 161 -1.88 -1.30 -10.44
CA MET A 161 -2.08 -0.58 -11.70
C MET A 161 -3.20 -1.17 -12.58
N ALA A 162 -3.78 -2.31 -12.24
CA ALA A 162 -4.96 -2.90 -12.87
C ALA A 162 -6.21 -2.01 -12.78
N GLY A 163 -6.33 -1.19 -11.73
CA GLY A 163 -7.44 -0.26 -11.55
C GLY A 163 -7.39 0.98 -12.47
N PRO A 164 -8.48 1.77 -12.52
CA PRO A 164 -8.52 3.03 -13.25
C PRO A 164 -7.41 3.99 -12.83
N THR A 165 -6.86 4.78 -13.76
CA THR A 165 -5.69 5.64 -13.49
C THR A 165 -5.92 6.67 -12.38
N PRO A 166 -7.11 7.32 -12.22
CA PRO A 166 -7.35 8.20 -11.09
C PRO A 166 -7.32 7.48 -9.73
N VAL A 167 -7.71 6.19 -9.68
CA VAL A 167 -7.54 5.35 -8.48
C VAL A 167 -6.06 5.17 -8.17
N SER A 168 -5.24 4.91 -9.20
CA SER A 168 -3.78 4.83 -9.02
C SER A 168 -3.24 6.14 -8.46
N ALA A 169 -3.68 7.30 -8.97
CA ALA A 169 -3.30 8.59 -8.41
C ALA A 169 -3.68 8.72 -6.92
N LEU A 170 -4.91 8.33 -6.54
CA LEU A 170 -5.38 8.43 -5.16
C LEU A 170 -4.57 7.53 -4.21
N ILE A 171 -4.43 6.26 -4.55
CA ILE A 171 -3.69 5.27 -3.73
C ILE A 171 -2.24 5.68 -3.54
N HIS A 172 -1.56 6.13 -4.62
CA HIS A 172 -0.10 6.30 -4.66
C HIS A 172 0.38 7.70 -4.25
N ALA A 173 -0.48 8.74 -4.33
CA ALA A 173 -0.02 10.10 -4.07
C ALA A 173 -0.21 10.52 -2.62
N ALA A 174 -1.45 10.46 -2.10
CA ALA A 174 -1.84 11.21 -0.91
C ALA A 174 -2.49 10.38 0.19
N THR A 175 -2.76 9.07 -0.05
CA THR A 175 -3.65 8.32 0.84
C THR A 175 -3.03 7.01 1.33
N MET A 176 -3.48 5.86 0.84
CA MET A 176 -3.17 4.54 1.43
C MET A 176 -1.68 4.31 1.69
N VAL A 177 -0.82 4.63 0.71
CA VAL A 177 0.62 4.37 0.85
C VAL A 177 1.32 5.30 1.83
N THR A 178 0.70 6.42 2.20
CA THR A 178 1.23 7.36 3.21
C THR A 178 0.77 7.02 4.63
N ALA A 179 -0.17 6.07 4.78
CA ALA A 179 -0.70 5.66 6.08
C ALA A 179 0.38 5.15 7.04
N GLY A 180 1.35 4.36 6.55
CA GLY A 180 2.48 3.88 7.37
C GLY A 180 3.38 5.00 7.85
N ILE A 181 3.62 6.01 7.00
CA ILE A 181 4.41 7.19 7.36
C ILE A 181 3.69 7.99 8.43
N TYR A 182 2.37 8.23 8.24
CA TYR A 182 1.55 8.90 9.25
C TYR A 182 1.59 8.18 10.60
N MET A 183 1.42 6.86 10.61
CA MET A 183 1.40 6.05 11.81
C MET A 183 2.74 6.12 12.58
N ILE A 184 3.88 6.03 11.88
CA ILE A 184 5.20 6.15 12.51
C ILE A 184 5.44 7.58 13.00
N ALA A 185 5.14 8.60 12.19
CA ALA A 185 5.24 10.00 12.58
C ALA A 185 4.34 10.33 13.79
N ARG A 186 3.13 9.77 13.85
CA ARG A 186 2.23 9.87 15.01
C ARG A 186 2.82 9.21 16.24
N SER A 187 3.51 8.10 16.08
CA SER A 187 4.14 7.31 17.15
C SER A 187 5.62 7.71 17.39
N ASN A 188 6.03 8.90 16.98
CA ASN A 188 7.43 9.35 16.98
C ASN A 188 8.17 9.09 18.31
N ILE A 189 7.55 9.35 19.45
CA ILE A 189 8.12 9.13 20.78
C ILE A 189 8.50 7.66 20.98
N LEU A 190 7.60 6.72 20.62
CA LEU A 190 7.86 5.29 20.74
C LEU A 190 9.07 4.87 19.89
N TYR A 191 9.14 5.36 18.64
CA TYR A 191 10.25 5.04 17.75
C TYR A 191 11.56 5.66 18.18
N THR A 192 11.56 6.89 18.68
CA THR A 192 12.76 7.55 19.21
C THR A 192 13.33 6.81 20.44
N MET A 193 12.46 6.16 21.23
CA MET A 193 12.89 5.31 22.36
C MET A 193 13.27 3.88 21.95
N ALA A 194 13.17 3.52 20.67
CA ALA A 194 13.54 2.21 20.12
C ALA A 194 14.61 2.32 19.02
N PRO A 195 15.87 2.65 19.33
CA PRO A 195 16.92 2.86 18.33
C PRO A 195 17.14 1.68 17.39
N ALA A 196 16.99 0.45 17.88
CA ALA A 196 17.09 -0.77 17.07
C ALA A 196 16.00 -0.80 15.97
N THR A 197 14.74 -0.47 16.32
CA THR A 197 13.65 -0.39 15.36
C THR A 197 13.83 0.79 14.40
N GLN A 198 14.29 1.95 14.88
CA GLN A 198 14.62 3.08 14.00
C GLN A 198 15.66 2.70 12.95
N THR A 199 16.74 2.06 13.36
CA THR A 199 17.77 1.57 12.42
C THR A 199 17.18 0.57 11.42
N LEU A 200 16.31 -0.34 11.88
CA LEU A 200 15.62 -1.28 10.98
C LEU A 200 14.74 -0.53 9.96
N VAL A 201 13.98 0.47 10.39
CA VAL A 201 13.15 1.31 9.50
C VAL A 201 14.00 2.03 8.46
N ALA A 202 15.15 2.60 8.86
CA ALA A 202 16.07 3.26 7.94
C ALA A 202 16.65 2.30 6.89
N ILE A 203 17.12 1.12 7.32
CA ILE A 203 17.70 0.11 6.43
C ILE A 203 16.66 -0.42 5.45
N ILE A 204 15.47 -0.79 5.92
CA ILE A 204 14.40 -1.30 5.04
C ILE A 204 13.93 -0.20 4.08
N GLY A 205 13.76 1.04 4.57
CA GLY A 205 13.40 2.18 3.73
C GLY A 205 14.40 2.42 2.62
N LEU A 206 15.68 2.51 2.95
CA LEU A 206 16.76 2.72 1.97
C LEU A 206 16.88 1.56 0.98
N SER A 207 16.83 0.32 1.47
CA SER A 207 16.85 -0.88 0.63
C SER A 207 15.68 -0.89 -0.36
N THR A 208 14.48 -0.55 0.11
CA THR A 208 13.28 -0.44 -0.72
C THR A 208 13.43 0.67 -1.77
N ALA A 209 13.99 1.81 -1.39
CA ALA A 209 14.20 2.94 -2.30
C ALA A 209 15.08 2.56 -3.49
N ILE A 210 16.23 1.94 -3.23
CA ILE A 210 17.17 1.52 -4.27
C ILE A 210 16.60 0.37 -5.10
N PHE A 211 16.09 -0.65 -4.44
CA PHE A 211 15.56 -1.84 -5.11
C PHE A 211 14.45 -1.47 -6.11
N ALA A 212 13.46 -0.68 -5.69
CA ALA A 212 12.38 -0.24 -6.57
C ALA A 212 12.90 0.66 -7.72
N ALA A 213 13.88 1.54 -7.46
CA ALA A 213 14.49 2.38 -8.47
C ALA A 213 15.18 1.53 -9.56
N THR A 214 15.87 0.44 -9.21
CA THR A 214 16.49 -0.46 -10.19
C THR A 214 15.46 -1.12 -11.12
N ILE A 215 14.31 -1.52 -10.60
CA ILE A 215 13.23 -2.11 -11.41
C ILE A 215 12.62 -1.07 -12.36
N ALA A 216 12.40 0.16 -11.88
CA ALA A 216 11.84 1.26 -12.67
C ALA A 216 12.67 1.57 -13.94
N LEU A 217 13.98 1.32 -13.92
CA LEU A 217 14.87 1.54 -15.08
C LEU A 217 14.43 0.78 -16.34
N LYS A 218 13.80 -0.38 -16.19
CA LYS A 218 13.51 -1.31 -17.30
C LYS A 218 12.02 -1.57 -17.51
N GLN A 219 11.14 -1.00 -16.69
CA GLN A 219 9.69 -1.08 -16.96
C GLN A 219 9.33 -0.23 -18.17
N ASN A 220 8.41 -0.74 -19.01
CA ASN A 220 7.93 -0.06 -20.20
C ASN A 220 6.48 0.43 -20.07
N ASP A 221 5.71 -0.07 -19.12
CA ASP A 221 4.39 0.42 -18.79
C ASP A 221 4.49 1.72 -17.99
N ILE A 222 3.88 2.83 -18.51
CA ILE A 222 3.92 4.16 -17.90
C ILE A 222 3.45 4.14 -16.44
N LYS A 223 2.36 3.41 -16.13
CA LYS A 223 1.82 3.27 -14.77
C LYS A 223 2.76 2.47 -13.86
N LYS A 224 3.38 1.39 -14.38
CA LYS A 224 4.32 0.57 -13.60
C LYS A 224 5.61 1.33 -13.27
N VAL A 225 6.16 2.13 -14.20
CA VAL A 225 7.30 3.01 -13.89
C VAL A 225 6.94 3.95 -12.74
N LEU A 226 5.78 4.59 -12.80
CA LEU A 226 5.30 5.49 -11.74
C LEU A 226 5.02 4.75 -10.43
N ALA A 227 4.54 3.50 -10.46
CA ALA A 227 4.33 2.68 -9.28
C ALA A 227 5.66 2.34 -8.58
N TYR A 228 6.66 1.84 -9.30
CA TYR A 228 7.98 1.58 -8.73
C TYR A 228 8.67 2.85 -8.24
N SER A 229 8.46 3.97 -8.93
CA SER A 229 8.94 5.26 -8.43
C SER A 229 8.22 5.69 -7.16
N THR A 230 6.95 5.29 -6.93
CA THR A 230 6.26 5.51 -5.65
C THR A 230 6.90 4.66 -4.55
N VAL A 231 7.09 3.36 -4.77
CA VAL A 231 7.78 2.47 -3.81
C VAL A 231 9.14 3.05 -3.41
N SER A 232 9.90 3.57 -4.39
CA SER A 232 11.20 4.20 -4.15
C SER A 232 11.08 5.46 -3.29
N GLN A 233 10.14 6.38 -3.58
CA GLN A 233 9.97 7.60 -2.78
C GLN A 233 9.46 7.31 -1.36
N LEU A 234 8.58 6.33 -1.20
CA LEU A 234 8.17 5.86 0.13
C LEU A 234 9.38 5.34 0.91
N GLY A 235 10.29 4.63 0.26
CA GLY A 235 11.56 4.20 0.88
C GLY A 235 12.37 5.37 1.45
N TYR A 236 12.44 6.52 0.75
CA TYR A 236 13.07 7.73 1.30
C TYR A 236 12.34 8.28 2.53
N MET A 237 11.01 8.26 2.52
CA MET A 237 10.24 8.70 3.68
C MET A 237 10.52 7.81 4.89
N PHE A 238 10.60 6.48 4.70
CA PHE A 238 10.99 5.54 5.75
C PHE A 238 12.44 5.72 6.20
N LEU A 239 13.36 6.04 5.29
CA LEU A 239 14.72 6.43 5.66
C LEU A 239 14.69 7.66 6.58
N GLY A 240 13.94 8.71 6.22
CA GLY A 240 13.77 9.90 7.05
C GLY A 240 13.21 9.61 8.43
N LEU A 241 12.14 8.78 8.51
CA LEU A 241 11.57 8.35 9.79
C LEU A 241 12.58 7.55 10.62
N GLY A 242 13.33 6.65 9.98
CA GLY A 242 14.30 5.78 10.65
C GLY A 242 15.55 6.50 11.14
N VAL A 243 15.90 7.64 10.56
CA VAL A 243 16.98 8.52 11.07
C VAL A 243 16.47 9.62 12.00
N GLY A 244 15.17 9.61 12.36
CA GLY A 244 14.56 10.58 13.26
C GLY A 244 14.16 11.91 12.62
N ALA A 245 14.32 12.07 11.31
CA ALA A 245 13.89 13.26 10.56
C ALA A 245 12.38 13.23 10.25
N TYR A 246 11.56 13.26 11.31
CA TYR A 246 10.10 13.14 11.19
C TYR A 246 9.48 14.27 10.37
N THR A 247 9.94 15.52 10.58
CA THR A 247 9.50 16.68 9.80
C THR A 247 9.83 16.50 8.32
N GLY A 248 11.07 16.16 7.98
CA GLY A 248 11.50 15.95 6.60
C GLY A 248 10.72 14.81 5.90
N ALA A 249 10.45 13.71 6.62
CA ALA A 249 9.63 12.62 6.09
C ALA A 249 8.19 13.08 5.78
N VAL A 250 7.55 13.82 6.69
CA VAL A 250 6.19 14.38 6.50
C VAL A 250 6.19 15.46 5.41
N PHE A 251 7.22 16.30 5.34
CA PHE A 251 7.41 17.26 4.27
C PHE A 251 7.50 16.58 2.89
N HIS A 252 8.25 15.48 2.83
CA HIS A 252 8.33 14.71 1.59
C HIS A 252 7.00 14.03 1.23
N VAL A 253 6.16 13.62 2.19
CA VAL A 253 4.77 13.18 1.92
C VAL A 253 3.98 14.28 1.23
N MET A 254 4.05 15.51 1.72
CA MET A 254 3.29 16.62 1.16
C MET A 254 3.73 16.96 -0.28
N THR A 255 5.01 17.11 -0.52
CA THR A 255 5.53 17.40 -1.86
C THR A 255 5.30 16.24 -2.82
N HIS A 256 5.49 15.01 -2.36
CA HIS A 256 5.20 13.77 -3.08
C HIS A 256 3.74 13.71 -3.51
N ALA A 257 2.81 14.08 -2.65
CA ALA A 257 1.39 14.04 -2.94
C ALA A 257 1.05 14.91 -4.17
N PHE A 258 1.67 16.10 -4.29
CA PHE A 258 1.47 16.98 -5.44
C PHE A 258 2.09 16.41 -6.72
N PHE A 259 3.38 16.11 -6.74
CA PHE A 259 4.02 15.68 -7.99
C PHE A 259 3.60 14.25 -8.38
N LYS A 260 3.21 13.37 -7.46
CA LYS A 260 2.73 12.03 -7.81
C LYS A 260 1.31 12.02 -8.36
N ALA A 261 0.40 12.78 -7.74
CA ALA A 261 -0.93 12.96 -8.33
C ALA A 261 -0.81 13.54 -9.74
N LEU A 262 0.02 14.56 -9.92
CA LEU A 262 0.32 15.16 -11.21
C LEU A 262 0.81 14.15 -12.25
N LEU A 263 1.80 13.33 -11.89
CA LEU A 263 2.39 12.35 -12.80
C LEU A 263 1.41 11.23 -13.17
N PHE A 264 0.63 10.72 -12.20
CA PHE A 264 -0.36 9.68 -12.48
C PHE A 264 -1.55 10.21 -13.30
N LEU A 265 -2.08 11.39 -12.95
CA LEU A 265 -3.15 11.99 -13.75
C LEU A 265 -2.66 12.40 -15.13
N GLY A 266 -1.42 12.90 -15.25
CA GLY A 266 -0.78 13.18 -16.53
C GLY A 266 -0.57 11.91 -17.36
N ALA A 267 -0.17 10.79 -16.75
CA ALA A 267 -0.15 9.49 -17.42
C ALA A 267 -1.55 9.05 -17.86
N GLY A 268 -2.57 9.30 -17.05
CA GLY A 268 -3.97 9.05 -17.44
C GLY A 268 -4.40 9.86 -18.66
N SER A 269 -4.01 11.13 -18.74
CA SER A 269 -4.24 11.99 -19.91
C SER A 269 -3.56 11.43 -21.17
N VAL A 270 -2.29 10.97 -21.05
CA VAL A 270 -1.58 10.34 -22.17
C VAL A 270 -2.26 9.04 -22.60
N ILE A 271 -2.64 8.17 -21.66
CA ILE A 271 -3.32 6.89 -21.94
C ILE A 271 -4.67 7.14 -22.63
N HIS A 272 -5.43 8.14 -22.18
CA HIS A 272 -6.69 8.54 -22.80
C HIS A 272 -6.48 9.00 -24.26
N ALA A 273 -5.52 9.89 -24.50
CA ALA A 273 -5.19 10.36 -25.85
C ALA A 273 -4.64 9.28 -26.78
N MET A 274 -3.99 8.24 -26.21
CA MET A 274 -3.40 7.11 -26.94
C MET A 274 -4.32 5.87 -27.03
N HIS A 275 -5.64 6.03 -26.80
CA HIS A 275 -6.62 4.92 -26.86
C HIS A 275 -6.19 3.71 -26.02
N HIS A 276 -5.91 3.94 -24.73
CA HIS A 276 -5.53 2.95 -23.72
C HIS A 276 -4.15 2.29 -23.90
N GLU A 277 -3.28 2.78 -24.80
CA GLU A 277 -1.89 2.31 -24.86
C GLU A 277 -1.12 2.77 -23.59
N GLN A 278 -0.42 1.82 -22.97
CA GLN A 278 0.37 2.05 -21.76
C GLN A 278 1.88 1.86 -21.96
N ASP A 279 2.29 1.25 -23.07
CA ASP A 279 3.69 0.99 -23.38
C ASP A 279 4.37 2.25 -23.93
N ILE A 280 5.30 2.82 -23.13
CA ILE A 280 6.05 4.02 -23.52
C ILE A 280 6.92 3.84 -24.76
N THR A 281 7.26 2.61 -25.10
CA THR A 281 8.04 2.33 -26.32
C THR A 281 7.23 2.53 -27.60
N LYS A 282 5.90 2.49 -27.50
CA LYS A 282 4.95 2.72 -28.59
C LYS A 282 4.39 4.16 -28.62
N MET A 283 4.88 5.04 -27.72
CA MET A 283 4.52 6.46 -27.66
C MET A 283 5.55 7.29 -28.44
N GLY A 284 5.70 8.56 -28.12
CA GLY A 284 6.70 9.47 -28.67
C GLY A 284 6.10 10.63 -29.44
N GLY A 285 6.80 11.74 -29.50
CA GLY A 285 6.37 12.93 -30.24
C GLY A 285 5.10 13.62 -29.75
N LEU A 286 4.59 13.27 -28.56
CA LEU A 286 3.31 13.77 -28.04
C LEU A 286 3.36 15.24 -27.59
N LYS A 287 4.54 15.84 -27.47
CA LYS A 287 4.74 17.20 -27.00
C LYS A 287 3.86 18.24 -27.72
N SER A 288 3.74 18.16 -29.04
CA SER A 288 3.01 19.15 -29.85
C SER A 288 1.49 18.95 -29.81
N LYS A 289 1.03 17.72 -29.56
CA LYS A 289 -0.38 17.35 -29.55
C LYS A 289 -1.01 17.47 -28.16
N LEU A 290 -0.19 17.33 -27.10
CA LEU A 290 -0.60 17.38 -25.70
C LEU A 290 0.21 18.47 -24.94
N PRO A 291 0.10 19.75 -25.29
CA PRO A 291 0.98 20.80 -24.75
C PRO A 291 0.81 21.02 -23.24
N ILE A 292 -0.42 20.98 -22.71
CA ILE A 292 -0.69 21.19 -21.28
C ILE A 292 -0.22 19.95 -20.50
N THR A 293 -0.63 18.75 -20.93
CA THR A 293 -0.22 17.50 -20.33
C THR A 293 1.30 17.35 -20.36
N HIS A 294 1.96 17.69 -21.47
CA HIS A 294 3.41 17.64 -21.61
C HIS A 294 4.12 18.56 -20.59
N LEU A 295 3.72 19.85 -20.53
CA LEU A 295 4.38 20.82 -19.66
C LEU A 295 4.19 20.43 -18.19
N THR A 296 2.98 20.09 -17.78
CA THR A 296 2.67 19.72 -16.39
C THR A 296 3.39 18.43 -15.99
N PHE A 297 3.46 17.44 -16.89
CA PHE A 297 4.21 16.20 -16.65
C PHE A 297 5.72 16.46 -16.51
N LEU A 298 6.29 17.35 -17.32
CA LEU A 298 7.69 17.76 -17.20
C LEU A 298 7.98 18.39 -15.83
N LEU A 299 7.12 19.30 -15.36
CA LEU A 299 7.27 19.91 -14.03
C LEU A 299 7.24 18.84 -12.92
N GLY A 300 6.35 17.86 -13.04
CA GLY A 300 6.33 16.69 -12.15
C GLY A 300 7.62 15.85 -12.18
N CYS A 301 8.19 15.64 -13.37
CA CYS A 301 9.46 14.91 -13.53
C CYS A 301 10.64 15.68 -12.91
N ILE A 302 10.68 16.99 -13.05
CA ILE A 302 11.72 17.83 -12.45
C ILE A 302 11.59 17.83 -10.92
N ALA A 303 10.35 17.94 -10.41
CA ALA A 303 10.08 17.93 -8.98
C ALA A 303 10.51 16.63 -8.32
N ILE A 304 10.11 15.48 -8.86
CA ILE A 304 10.48 14.16 -8.28
C ILE A 304 11.98 13.88 -8.41
N ALA A 305 12.66 14.39 -9.44
CA ALA A 305 14.10 14.26 -9.59
C ALA A 305 14.87 15.04 -8.50
N GLY A 306 14.24 16.01 -7.86
CA GLY A 306 14.87 16.85 -6.82
C GLY A 306 15.77 17.94 -7.39
N VAL A 307 15.32 18.60 -8.44
CA VAL A 307 16.05 19.73 -9.05
C VAL A 307 15.58 21.05 -8.40
N PRO A 308 16.50 21.91 -7.93
CA PRO A 308 16.12 23.23 -7.41
C PRO A 308 15.46 24.10 -8.50
N PRO A 309 14.51 24.95 -8.18
CA PRO A 309 13.88 25.23 -6.88
C PRO A 309 12.55 24.45 -6.65
N PHE A 310 12.36 23.31 -7.26
CA PHE A 310 11.13 22.52 -7.18
C PHE A 310 10.96 21.86 -5.80
N SER A 311 9.71 21.58 -5.44
CA SER A 311 9.33 21.12 -4.10
C SER A 311 10.04 19.86 -3.64
N GLY A 312 10.27 18.91 -4.55
CA GLY A 312 10.95 17.65 -4.22
C GLY A 312 12.44 17.79 -3.91
N PHE A 313 13.07 18.90 -4.32
CA PHE A 313 14.44 19.20 -3.92
C PHE A 313 14.53 19.44 -2.41
N PHE A 314 13.78 20.40 -1.88
CA PHE A 314 13.83 20.75 -0.46
C PHE A 314 13.54 19.55 0.45
N SER A 315 12.47 18.84 0.19
CA SER A 315 12.03 17.73 1.04
C SER A 315 12.93 16.49 0.97
N LYS A 316 13.52 16.18 -0.19
CA LYS A 316 14.44 15.05 -0.35
C LYS A 316 15.82 15.36 0.23
N ASP A 317 16.29 16.59 0.03
CA ASP A 317 17.57 17.07 0.57
C ASP A 317 17.56 17.00 2.10
N GLU A 318 16.50 17.46 2.76
CA GLU A 318 16.33 17.36 4.21
C GLU A 318 16.47 15.93 4.74
N ILE A 319 15.83 14.95 4.07
CA ILE A 319 15.97 13.53 4.44
C ILE A 319 17.42 13.05 4.24
N LEU A 320 18.04 13.40 3.12
CA LEU A 320 19.39 12.96 2.80
C LEU A 320 20.44 13.60 3.72
N MET A 321 20.28 14.88 4.09
CA MET A 321 21.16 15.52 5.05
C MET A 321 21.04 14.88 6.44
N ALA A 322 19.83 14.62 6.93
CA ALA A 322 19.63 13.90 8.17
C ALA A 322 20.21 12.48 8.12
N ALA A 323 20.10 11.80 6.99
CA ALA A 323 20.73 10.50 6.78
C ALA A 323 22.26 10.59 6.81
N TYR A 324 22.87 11.63 6.23
CA TYR A 324 24.31 11.87 6.31
C TYR A 324 24.78 12.11 7.76
N ALA A 325 24.04 12.93 8.50
CA ALA A 325 24.33 13.23 9.90
C ALA A 325 24.31 11.97 10.78
N THR A 326 23.41 11.02 10.48
CA THR A 326 23.31 9.75 11.23
C THR A 326 24.35 8.73 10.76
N ASN A 327 24.48 8.53 9.46
CA ASN A 327 25.46 7.63 8.84
C ASN A 327 25.70 8.03 7.37
N PRO A 328 26.92 8.47 7.01
CA PRO A 328 27.25 8.88 5.64
C PRO A 328 26.94 7.83 4.56
N ILE A 329 26.98 6.53 4.88
CA ILE A 329 26.63 5.45 3.95
C ILE A 329 25.18 5.59 3.50
N PHE A 330 24.25 5.95 4.40
CA PHE A 330 22.85 6.15 4.08
C PHE A 330 22.65 7.28 3.05
N TYR A 331 23.43 8.35 3.18
CA TYR A 331 23.45 9.44 2.21
C TYR A 331 23.92 8.97 0.83
N TYR A 332 25.11 8.34 0.75
CA TYR A 332 25.67 7.96 -0.56
C TYR A 332 24.81 6.93 -1.29
N VAL A 333 24.27 5.96 -0.57
CA VAL A 333 23.35 4.97 -1.14
C VAL A 333 22.04 5.66 -1.55
N GLY A 334 21.47 6.53 -0.69
CA GLY A 334 20.28 7.30 -1.00
C GLY A 334 20.49 8.22 -2.22
N MET A 335 21.65 8.86 -2.32
CA MET A 335 22.00 9.69 -3.48
C MET A 335 22.06 8.85 -4.75
N GLY A 336 22.61 7.63 -4.70
CA GLY A 336 22.56 6.66 -5.81
C GLY A 336 21.12 6.42 -6.29
N GLY A 337 20.17 6.23 -5.39
CA GLY A 337 18.74 6.10 -5.71
C GLY A 337 18.12 7.37 -6.32
N ALA A 338 18.58 8.56 -5.90
CA ALA A 338 18.12 9.82 -6.49
C ALA A 338 18.59 9.96 -7.96
N LEU A 339 19.83 9.53 -8.27
CA LEU A 339 20.34 9.48 -9.64
C LEU A 339 19.54 8.51 -10.52
N LEU A 340 19.22 7.32 -9.99
CA LEU A 340 18.35 6.37 -10.67
C LEU A 340 16.96 6.97 -10.91
N THR A 341 16.43 7.73 -9.94
CA THR A 341 15.13 8.41 -10.07
C THR A 341 15.15 9.42 -11.21
N ALA A 342 16.16 10.28 -11.28
CA ALA A 342 16.35 11.22 -12.37
C ALA A 342 16.42 10.49 -13.73
N PHE A 343 17.19 9.42 -13.80
CA PHE A 343 17.35 8.66 -15.04
C PHE A 343 16.06 8.02 -15.53
N TYR A 344 15.34 7.25 -14.69
CA TYR A 344 14.14 6.55 -15.17
C TYR A 344 12.97 7.51 -15.43
N MET A 345 12.84 8.60 -14.68
CA MET A 345 11.80 9.60 -14.93
C MET A 345 12.02 10.35 -16.25
N PHE A 346 13.26 10.72 -16.56
CA PHE A 346 13.56 11.38 -17.82
C PHE A 346 13.66 10.39 -19.00
N ARG A 347 13.91 9.10 -18.77
CA ARG A 347 13.65 8.03 -19.74
C ARG A 347 12.17 7.96 -20.08
N LEU A 348 11.30 7.88 -19.07
CA LEU A 348 9.85 7.87 -19.23
C LEU A 348 9.36 9.09 -20.00
N TYR A 349 9.75 10.29 -19.57
CA TYR A 349 9.40 11.55 -20.22
C TYR A 349 9.85 11.60 -21.68
N SER A 350 11.10 11.23 -21.97
CA SER A 350 11.65 11.28 -23.32
C SER A 350 10.97 10.30 -24.26
N LEU A 351 10.70 9.08 -23.80
CA LEU A 351 10.02 8.06 -24.61
C LEU A 351 8.54 8.43 -24.88
N THR A 352 7.89 9.14 -23.97
CA THR A 352 6.47 9.53 -24.13
C THR A 352 6.32 10.79 -24.98
N PHE A 353 7.07 11.84 -24.71
CA PHE A 353 6.81 13.18 -25.28
C PHE A 353 7.79 13.61 -26.37
N LEU A 354 9.00 13.06 -26.40
CA LEU A 354 10.05 13.47 -27.33
C LEU A 354 10.24 12.43 -28.47
N GLY A 355 11.10 12.79 -29.43
CA GLY A 355 11.38 11.95 -30.59
C GLY A 355 10.25 11.86 -31.58
N ASN A 356 10.23 10.77 -32.38
CA ASN A 356 9.20 10.51 -33.37
C ASN A 356 8.01 9.75 -32.77
N PHE A 357 6.82 9.93 -33.32
CA PHE A 357 5.65 9.16 -32.97
C PHE A 357 5.83 7.69 -33.39
N ARG A 358 5.52 6.76 -32.49
CA ARG A 358 5.71 5.31 -32.68
C ARG A 358 4.41 4.51 -32.52
N GLY A 359 3.27 5.21 -32.37
CA GLY A 359 1.94 4.60 -32.32
C GLY A 359 1.40 4.25 -33.71
N THR A 360 0.17 3.78 -33.76
CA THR A 360 -0.55 3.47 -35.01
C THR A 360 -1.03 4.73 -35.73
N ALA A 361 -1.28 4.65 -37.04
CA ALA A 361 -1.84 5.76 -37.81
C ALA A 361 -3.19 6.22 -37.25
N HIS A 362 -4.06 5.28 -36.85
CA HIS A 362 -5.33 5.58 -36.19
C HIS A 362 -5.18 6.40 -34.91
N GLN A 363 -4.21 6.06 -34.05
CA GLN A 363 -3.92 6.84 -32.85
C GLN A 363 -3.45 8.24 -33.20
N GLN A 364 -2.60 8.38 -34.24
CA GLN A 364 -2.04 9.67 -34.64
C GLN A 364 -3.11 10.65 -35.15
N GLU A 365 -4.13 10.16 -35.87
CA GLU A 365 -5.23 10.97 -36.39
C GLU A 365 -6.14 11.52 -35.29
N HIS A 366 -6.32 10.76 -34.19
CA HIS A 366 -7.22 11.10 -33.08
C HIS A 366 -6.51 11.74 -31.88
N LEU A 367 -5.20 12.03 -32.00
CA LEU A 367 -4.43 12.68 -30.92
C LEU A 367 -4.89 14.10 -30.70
N HIS A 368 -5.48 14.38 -29.53
CA HIS A 368 -5.85 15.70 -29.07
C HIS A 368 -5.61 15.83 -27.55
N GLU A 369 -5.50 17.07 -27.08
CA GLU A 369 -5.38 17.37 -25.64
C GLU A 369 -6.64 16.93 -24.90
N SER A 370 -6.47 16.46 -23.67
CA SER A 370 -7.57 16.06 -22.80
C SER A 370 -8.49 17.25 -22.44
N PRO A 371 -9.78 17.01 -22.12
CA PRO A 371 -10.72 18.06 -21.77
C PRO A 371 -10.29 18.85 -20.52
N ILE A 372 -10.84 20.05 -20.35
CA ILE A 372 -10.48 20.98 -19.25
C ILE A 372 -10.66 20.34 -17.85
N ALA A 373 -11.65 19.47 -17.68
CA ALA A 373 -11.87 18.76 -16.43
C ALA A 373 -10.70 17.81 -16.05
N MET A 374 -9.89 17.41 -17.03
CA MET A 374 -8.66 16.64 -16.78
C MET A 374 -7.44 17.56 -16.70
N THR A 375 -7.32 18.58 -17.55
CA THR A 375 -6.13 19.42 -17.61
C THR A 375 -6.07 20.47 -16.50
N LEU A 376 -7.20 20.96 -15.98
CA LEU A 376 -7.21 21.89 -14.85
C LEU A 376 -6.58 21.31 -13.57
N PRO A 377 -6.94 20.09 -13.11
CA PRO A 377 -6.23 19.44 -12.02
C PRO A 377 -4.72 19.30 -12.25
N LEU A 378 -4.28 19.00 -13.49
CA LEU A 378 -2.85 18.94 -13.81
C LEU A 378 -2.16 20.28 -13.60
N MET A 379 -2.77 21.39 -14.05
CA MET A 379 -2.20 22.73 -13.87
C MET A 379 -2.11 23.13 -12.39
N VAL A 380 -3.15 22.85 -11.61
CA VAL A 380 -3.17 23.15 -10.16
C VAL A 380 -2.09 22.32 -9.42
N LEU A 381 -2.01 21.03 -9.70
CA LEU A 381 -0.99 20.17 -9.11
C LEU A 381 0.42 20.56 -9.53
N ALA A 382 0.62 20.98 -10.79
CA ALA A 382 1.90 21.46 -11.28
C ALA A 382 2.35 22.75 -10.56
N PHE A 383 1.41 23.68 -10.30
CA PHE A 383 1.69 24.86 -9.51
C PHE A 383 2.20 24.48 -8.11
N PHE A 384 1.50 23.60 -7.40
CA PHE A 384 1.95 23.15 -6.08
C PHE A 384 3.24 22.31 -6.11
N ALA A 385 3.48 21.52 -7.16
CA ALA A 385 4.75 20.81 -7.34
C ALA A 385 5.95 21.75 -7.47
N VAL A 386 5.73 22.99 -7.89
CA VAL A 386 6.77 24.04 -7.92
C VAL A 386 6.86 24.76 -6.58
N VAL A 387 5.73 25.27 -6.05
CA VAL A 387 5.77 26.27 -4.95
C VAL A 387 5.70 25.67 -3.55
N ALA A 388 5.16 24.44 -3.39
CA ALA A 388 4.96 23.87 -2.06
C ALA A 388 6.27 23.57 -1.30
N GLY A 389 7.39 23.53 -1.99
CA GLY A 389 8.71 23.41 -1.38
C GLY A 389 9.13 24.61 -0.54
N PHE A 390 8.63 25.80 -0.88
CA PHE A 390 9.03 27.04 -0.21
C PHE A 390 8.55 27.18 1.24
N ILE A 391 7.63 26.33 1.69
CA ILE A 391 7.24 26.30 3.12
C ILE A 391 8.26 25.58 4.02
N GLY A 392 9.21 24.86 3.43
CA GLY A 392 10.28 24.13 4.11
C GLY A 392 11.65 24.55 3.55
N ILE A 393 11.93 25.84 3.47
CA ILE A 393 13.26 26.34 3.06
C ILE A 393 14.24 26.01 4.18
N PRO A 394 15.34 25.27 3.90
CA PRO A 394 16.36 24.97 4.90
C PRO A 394 16.94 26.25 5.52
N GLU A 395 17.29 26.19 6.80
CA GLU A 395 17.92 27.30 7.53
C GLU A 395 19.22 27.79 6.88
N LEU A 396 19.88 26.91 6.14
CA LEU A 396 21.06 27.22 5.34
C LEU A 396 20.84 28.36 4.32
N PHE A 397 19.61 28.48 3.76
CA PHE A 397 19.27 29.54 2.80
C PHE A 397 18.71 30.78 3.49
N ALA A 398 17.90 30.59 4.53
CA ALA A 398 17.29 31.71 5.26
C ALA A 398 16.96 31.29 6.71
N PRO A 399 17.50 31.98 7.70
CA PRO A 399 17.22 31.70 9.13
C PRO A 399 15.72 31.80 9.41
N ASN A 400 15.17 30.85 10.17
CA ASN A 400 13.76 30.76 10.57
C ASN A 400 12.75 30.66 9.39
N ALA A 401 13.18 30.25 8.19
CA ALA A 401 12.30 30.16 7.02
C ALA A 401 11.56 28.81 6.92
N HIS A 402 11.88 27.82 7.78
CA HIS A 402 11.26 26.52 7.77
C HIS A 402 9.89 26.51 8.46
N ALA A 403 8.88 27.15 7.82
CA ALA A 403 7.55 27.31 8.41
C ALA A 403 6.87 25.99 8.77
N LEU A 404 7.11 24.91 8.00
CA LEU A 404 6.53 23.59 8.26
C LEU A 404 7.10 22.96 9.54
N GLU A 405 8.39 23.15 9.82
CA GLU A 405 9.02 22.66 11.07
C GLU A 405 8.38 23.32 12.27
N HIS A 406 8.25 24.66 12.26
CA HIS A 406 7.56 25.39 13.33
C HIS A 406 6.11 24.95 13.51
N PHE A 407 5.41 24.68 12.41
CA PHE A 407 4.02 24.20 12.46
C PHE A 407 3.92 22.80 13.08
N LEU A 408 4.85 21.90 12.78
CA LEU A 408 4.85 20.51 13.28
C LEU A 408 5.58 20.36 14.64
N ALA A 409 6.32 21.36 15.09
CA ALA A 409 7.09 21.32 16.33
C ALA A 409 6.30 20.79 17.55
N PRO A 410 5.04 21.18 17.80
CA PRO A 410 4.27 20.66 18.94
C PRO A 410 4.05 19.15 18.91
N VAL A 411 4.05 18.53 17.72
CA VAL A 411 3.84 17.08 17.55
C VAL A 411 5.13 16.31 17.84
N PHE A 412 6.28 16.88 17.46
CA PHE A 412 7.59 16.22 17.55
C PHE A 412 8.44 16.67 18.75
N ALA A 413 7.94 17.60 19.58
CA ALA A 413 8.68 18.15 20.72
C ALA A 413 9.22 17.07 21.67
N GLY A 414 8.42 16.03 21.94
CA GLY A 414 8.84 14.92 22.81
C GLY A 414 9.98 14.10 22.23
N SER A 415 9.96 13.81 20.93
CA SER A 415 11.04 13.09 20.25
C SER A 415 12.29 13.94 20.08
N THR A 416 12.14 15.23 19.77
CA THR A 416 13.27 16.18 19.64
C THR A 416 14.01 16.34 20.97
N ALA A 417 13.29 16.32 22.10
CA ALA A 417 13.92 16.41 23.43
C ALA A 417 14.75 15.16 23.81
N ILE A 418 14.46 14.00 23.21
CA ILE A 418 15.16 12.74 23.46
C ILE A 418 16.31 12.54 22.44
N ALA A 419 16.11 13.00 21.22
CA ALA A 419 17.06 12.81 20.13
C ALA A 419 18.34 13.66 20.35
N HIS A 420 19.49 13.08 20.04
CA HIS A 420 20.74 13.84 19.96
C HIS A 420 20.80 14.56 18.62
N ALA A 421 20.92 15.89 18.66
CA ALA A 421 21.10 16.69 17.45
C ALA A 421 22.48 16.40 16.83
N HIS A 422 22.50 15.87 15.63
CA HIS A 422 23.70 15.76 14.81
C HIS A 422 23.83 16.99 13.93
N HIS A 423 24.80 17.85 14.20
CA HIS A 423 25.07 19.03 13.37
C HIS A 423 26.01 18.67 12.23
N ILE A 424 25.64 19.03 11.01
CA ILE A 424 26.55 19.03 9.84
C ILE A 424 27.12 20.43 9.71
N GLU A 425 28.40 20.53 9.39
CA GLU A 425 29.03 21.82 9.08
C GLU A 425 28.42 22.41 7.80
N HIS A 426 28.04 23.67 7.82
CA HIS A 426 27.41 24.37 6.69
C HIS A 426 28.22 24.25 5.38
N ALA A 427 29.54 24.25 5.45
CA ALA A 427 30.40 24.07 4.28
C ALA A 427 30.19 22.69 3.65
N THR A 428 30.11 21.65 4.45
CA THR A 428 29.83 20.26 3.99
C THR A 428 28.45 20.16 3.37
N GLU A 429 27.45 20.78 3.97
CA GLU A 429 26.07 20.80 3.46
C GLU A 429 25.99 21.44 2.06
N TRP A 430 26.63 22.61 1.87
CA TRP A 430 26.72 23.26 0.56
C TRP A 430 27.41 22.40 -0.50
N ILE A 431 28.49 21.72 -0.13
CA ILE A 431 29.24 20.84 -1.04
C ILE A 431 28.38 19.63 -1.44
N LEU A 432 27.72 18.98 -0.49
CA LEU A 432 26.86 17.81 -0.74
C LEU A 432 25.68 18.19 -1.64
N MET A 433 24.98 19.26 -1.32
CA MET A 433 23.85 19.75 -2.10
C MET A 433 24.25 20.19 -3.52
N GLY A 434 25.35 20.94 -3.65
CA GLY A 434 25.84 21.42 -4.96
C GLY A 434 26.31 20.26 -5.86
N THR A 435 27.03 19.30 -5.30
CA THR A 435 27.49 18.11 -6.03
C THR A 435 26.30 17.22 -6.43
N ALA A 436 25.35 16.99 -5.52
CA ALA A 436 24.14 16.24 -5.79
C ALA A 436 23.33 16.83 -6.95
N THR A 437 23.07 18.13 -6.89
CA THR A 437 22.33 18.88 -7.94
C THR A 437 23.04 18.78 -9.28
N THR A 438 24.35 18.99 -9.29
CA THR A 438 25.15 18.94 -10.53
C THR A 438 25.09 17.56 -11.19
N ILE A 439 25.25 16.48 -10.41
CA ILE A 439 25.21 15.12 -10.94
C ILE A 439 23.80 14.76 -11.42
N ILE A 440 22.75 15.17 -10.70
CA ILE A 440 21.34 14.98 -11.12
C ILE A 440 21.11 15.63 -12.49
N LEU A 441 21.54 16.88 -12.70
CA LEU A 441 21.40 17.58 -13.98
C LEU A 441 22.14 16.87 -15.12
N ILE A 442 23.35 16.37 -14.87
CA ILE A 442 24.12 15.59 -15.84
C ILE A 442 23.35 14.32 -16.23
N VAL A 443 22.79 13.59 -15.26
CA VAL A 443 22.00 12.38 -15.51
C VAL A 443 20.73 12.68 -16.30
N ILE A 444 20.06 13.78 -16.01
CA ILE A 444 18.87 14.25 -16.77
C ILE A 444 19.24 14.51 -18.23
N VAL A 445 20.28 15.29 -18.49
CA VAL A 445 20.73 15.61 -19.84
C VAL A 445 21.13 14.33 -20.59
N TYR A 446 21.85 13.43 -19.92
CA TYR A 446 22.21 12.12 -20.49
C TYR A 446 20.98 11.29 -20.86
N ALA A 447 19.98 11.20 -19.96
CA ALA A 447 18.75 10.44 -20.23
C ALA A 447 17.98 11.03 -21.42
N ILE A 448 17.79 12.36 -21.46
CA ILE A 448 17.10 13.03 -22.58
C ILE A 448 17.84 12.78 -23.91
N THR A 449 19.15 12.98 -23.97
CA THR A 449 19.92 12.82 -25.21
C THR A 449 19.90 11.39 -25.71
N LYS A 450 19.98 10.41 -24.79
CA LYS A 450 19.95 8.98 -25.10
C LYS A 450 18.60 8.54 -25.66
N PHE A 451 17.51 8.93 -25.01
CA PHE A 451 16.17 8.41 -25.35
C PHE A 451 15.39 9.26 -26.36
N LYS A 452 15.83 10.48 -26.67
CA LYS A 452 15.23 11.29 -27.74
C LYS A 452 15.35 10.65 -29.12
N LYS A 453 16.40 9.86 -29.36
CA LYS A 453 16.67 9.17 -30.64
C LYS A 453 16.28 7.68 -30.63
N TYR A 454 15.40 7.30 -29.70
CA TYR A 454 14.95 5.91 -29.58
C TYR A 454 14.06 5.51 -30.77
N GLU A 455 14.40 4.44 -31.48
CA GLU A 455 13.65 3.95 -32.64
C GLU A 455 13.01 2.58 -32.36
N THR A 456 13.77 1.61 -31.88
CA THR A 456 13.27 0.25 -31.58
C THR A 456 13.89 -0.32 -30.32
N ALA A 457 13.12 -1.16 -29.62
CA ALA A 457 13.63 -1.87 -28.44
C ALA A 457 14.49 -3.06 -28.88
N GLU A 458 15.76 -3.07 -28.49
CA GLU A 458 16.53 -4.30 -28.50
C GLU A 458 16.08 -5.22 -27.36
N PRO A 459 16.03 -6.55 -27.57
CA PRO A 459 15.68 -7.49 -26.50
C PRO A 459 16.63 -7.32 -25.30
N ASN A 460 16.04 -7.24 -24.11
CA ASN A 460 16.83 -7.14 -22.90
C ASN A 460 17.57 -8.47 -22.62
N THR A 461 18.88 -8.41 -22.37
CA THR A 461 19.73 -9.56 -22.04
C THR A 461 20.46 -9.32 -20.72
N GLY A 462 20.98 -10.36 -20.09
CA GLY A 462 21.74 -10.27 -18.86
C GLY A 462 20.97 -9.59 -17.73
N ILE A 463 21.60 -8.65 -17.04
CA ILE A 463 21.02 -7.92 -15.90
C ILE A 463 19.78 -7.11 -16.29
N ALA A 464 19.71 -6.60 -17.53
CA ALA A 464 18.57 -5.85 -18.01
C ALA A 464 17.29 -6.70 -18.03
N LYS A 465 17.40 -7.99 -18.37
CA LYS A 465 16.29 -8.95 -18.31
C LYS A 465 15.87 -9.25 -16.86
N VAL A 466 16.82 -9.32 -15.94
CA VAL A 466 16.51 -9.51 -14.51
C VAL A 466 15.71 -8.32 -13.96
N LEU A 467 16.09 -7.08 -14.31
CA LEU A 467 15.39 -5.86 -13.89
C LEU A 467 13.99 -5.76 -14.53
N GLU A 468 13.83 -6.14 -15.79
CA GLU A 468 12.54 -6.21 -16.48
C GLU A 468 11.60 -7.18 -15.77
N ASN A 469 12.11 -8.35 -15.35
CA ASN A 469 11.39 -9.36 -14.59
C ASN A 469 11.40 -9.11 -13.07
N LYS A 470 11.62 -7.86 -12.62
CA LYS A 470 11.45 -7.44 -11.22
C LYS A 470 12.29 -8.28 -10.23
N TRP A 471 13.51 -8.66 -10.61
CA TRP A 471 14.38 -9.56 -9.84
C TRP A 471 13.78 -10.94 -9.56
N TYR A 472 12.75 -11.35 -10.29
CA TYR A 472 12.02 -12.61 -10.11
C TYR A 472 11.46 -12.81 -8.69
N ILE A 473 11.13 -11.71 -7.99
CA ILE A 473 10.59 -11.78 -6.61
C ILE A 473 9.16 -12.32 -6.60
N ASP A 474 8.35 -11.99 -7.61
CA ASP A 474 6.98 -12.52 -7.71
C ASP A 474 7.02 -14.05 -7.88
N GLU A 475 7.93 -14.57 -8.73
CA GLU A 475 8.13 -16.00 -8.96
C GLU A 475 8.71 -16.70 -7.73
N LEU A 476 9.59 -16.03 -6.98
CA LEU A 476 10.12 -16.52 -5.71
C LEU A 476 8.98 -16.69 -4.70
N TYR A 477 8.13 -15.68 -4.53
CA TYR A 477 6.99 -15.75 -3.60
C TYR A 477 5.98 -16.81 -4.03
N ASP A 478 5.71 -16.93 -5.32
CA ASP A 478 4.83 -17.99 -5.85
C ASP A 478 5.38 -19.38 -5.50
N THR A 479 6.68 -19.59 -5.69
CA THR A 479 7.31 -20.90 -5.48
C THR A 479 7.47 -21.26 -4.00
N VAL A 480 7.88 -20.30 -3.16
CA VAL A 480 8.25 -20.56 -1.76
C VAL A 480 7.05 -20.44 -0.81
N ILE A 481 6.06 -19.62 -1.14
CA ILE A 481 4.92 -19.32 -0.25
C ILE A 481 3.61 -19.83 -0.85
N VAL A 482 3.25 -19.35 -2.06
CA VAL A 482 1.90 -19.56 -2.61
C VAL A 482 1.65 -21.02 -2.96
N LYS A 483 2.53 -21.63 -3.75
CA LYS A 483 2.39 -23.06 -4.14
C LYS A 483 2.38 -24.02 -2.95
N PRO A 484 3.29 -23.91 -1.95
CA PRO A 484 3.22 -24.75 -0.75
C PRO A 484 1.92 -24.58 0.04
N LEU A 485 1.39 -23.35 0.16
CA LEU A 485 0.11 -23.11 0.83
C LEU A 485 -1.07 -23.77 0.07
N TYR A 486 -1.11 -23.65 -1.25
CA TYR A 486 -2.13 -24.32 -2.07
C TYR A 486 -2.03 -25.84 -1.99
N TRP A 487 -0.80 -26.39 -1.99
CA TRP A 487 -0.59 -27.83 -1.78
C TRP A 487 -1.11 -28.27 -0.42
N PHE A 488 -0.76 -27.55 0.65
CA PHE A 488 -1.24 -27.85 2.00
C PHE A 488 -2.77 -27.74 2.11
N ALA A 489 -3.38 -26.70 1.53
CA ALA A 489 -4.83 -26.57 1.46
C ALA A 489 -5.48 -27.74 0.71
N SER A 490 -4.86 -28.24 -0.36
CA SER A 490 -5.33 -29.41 -1.10
C SER A 490 -5.25 -30.69 -0.25
N VAL A 491 -4.18 -30.86 0.54
CA VAL A 491 -4.04 -31.97 1.48
C VAL A 491 -5.14 -31.91 2.54
N LEU A 492 -5.37 -30.75 3.16
CA LEU A 492 -6.43 -30.57 4.16
C LEU A 492 -7.81 -30.88 3.57
N LYS A 493 -8.11 -30.36 2.37
CA LYS A 493 -9.38 -30.62 1.69
C LYS A 493 -9.62 -32.11 1.40
N ASN A 494 -8.61 -32.77 0.88
CA ASN A 494 -8.80 -34.16 0.45
C ASN A 494 -8.72 -35.19 1.61
N SER A 495 -7.82 -34.95 2.59
CA SER A 495 -7.58 -35.88 3.68
C SER A 495 -8.44 -35.58 4.91
N VAL A 496 -8.53 -34.32 5.35
CA VAL A 496 -9.27 -33.98 6.57
C VAL A 496 -10.75 -33.76 6.26
N GLU A 497 -11.07 -32.89 5.33
CA GLU A 497 -12.47 -32.52 5.03
C GLU A 497 -13.22 -33.73 4.45
N LYS A 498 -12.77 -34.28 3.31
CA LYS A 498 -13.50 -35.37 2.62
C LYS A 498 -13.43 -36.70 3.32
N LEU A 499 -12.23 -37.14 3.81
CA LEU A 499 -12.07 -38.47 4.39
C LEU A 499 -12.52 -38.52 5.86
N VAL A 500 -12.18 -37.53 6.68
CA VAL A 500 -12.50 -37.51 8.10
C VAL A 500 -13.87 -36.89 8.35
N ILE A 501 -14.07 -35.63 7.99
CA ILE A 501 -15.30 -34.88 8.34
C ILE A 501 -16.50 -35.43 7.56
N ASP A 502 -16.43 -35.38 6.22
CA ASP A 502 -17.52 -35.88 5.37
C ASP A 502 -17.70 -37.40 5.54
N GLY A 503 -16.60 -38.12 5.71
CA GLY A 503 -16.62 -39.56 6.00
C GLY A 503 -17.36 -39.87 7.30
N ALA A 504 -17.13 -39.14 8.37
CA ALA A 504 -17.82 -39.31 9.66
C ALA A 504 -19.30 -38.93 9.54
N VAL A 505 -19.62 -37.75 8.96
CA VAL A 505 -21.00 -37.33 8.77
C VAL A 505 -21.82 -38.31 7.92
N ASN A 506 -21.26 -38.72 6.78
CA ASN A 506 -21.88 -39.73 5.92
C ASN A 506 -21.93 -41.11 6.58
N GLY A 507 -20.94 -41.44 7.44
CA GLY A 507 -20.92 -42.64 8.24
C GLY A 507 -22.08 -42.75 9.22
N VAL A 508 -22.39 -41.65 9.92
CA VAL A 508 -23.58 -41.55 10.79
C VAL A 508 -24.86 -41.78 9.98
N GLY A 509 -24.98 -41.13 8.81
CA GLY A 509 -26.12 -41.36 7.92
C GLY A 509 -26.27 -42.82 7.47
N LYS A 510 -25.15 -43.46 7.14
CA LYS A 510 -25.13 -44.90 6.78
C LYS A 510 -25.52 -45.80 7.98
N LEU A 511 -25.05 -45.46 9.20
CA LEU A 511 -25.39 -46.17 10.43
C LEU A 511 -26.89 -46.10 10.72
N VAL A 512 -27.48 -44.88 10.62
CA VAL A 512 -28.94 -44.68 10.78
C VAL A 512 -29.70 -45.49 9.71
N GLY A 513 -29.26 -45.39 8.45
CA GLY A 513 -29.85 -46.16 7.35
C GLY A 513 -29.73 -47.69 7.55
N TYR A 514 -28.62 -48.17 8.06
CA TYR A 514 -28.44 -49.58 8.43
C TYR A 514 -29.37 -49.97 9.58
N GLY A 515 -29.39 -49.21 10.66
CA GLY A 515 -30.30 -49.44 11.79
C GLY A 515 -31.77 -49.46 11.35
N SER A 516 -32.20 -48.51 10.52
CA SER A 516 -33.54 -48.48 9.95
C SER A 516 -33.87 -49.76 9.15
N ARG A 517 -32.93 -50.27 8.36
CA ARG A 517 -33.12 -51.52 7.62
C ARG A 517 -33.25 -52.72 8.55
N GLN A 518 -32.49 -52.77 9.64
CA GLN A 518 -32.62 -53.86 10.64
C GLN A 518 -33.96 -53.77 11.38
N PHE A 519 -34.37 -52.60 11.82
CA PHE A 519 -35.68 -52.40 12.44
C PHE A 519 -36.84 -52.76 11.50
N ARG A 520 -36.70 -52.48 10.19
CA ARG A 520 -37.70 -52.88 9.21
C ARG A 520 -37.93 -54.40 9.14
N LEU A 521 -36.91 -55.24 9.45
CA LEU A 521 -37.05 -56.68 9.48
C LEU A 521 -38.00 -57.20 10.59
N LEU A 522 -38.24 -56.36 11.61
CA LEU A 522 -39.24 -56.63 12.64
C LEU A 522 -40.69 -56.52 12.09
N GLN A 523 -40.87 -55.87 10.96
CA GLN A 523 -42.15 -55.76 10.28
C GLN A 523 -42.30 -56.93 9.28
N SER A 524 -42.78 -58.07 9.77
CA SER A 524 -42.93 -59.28 8.94
C SER A 524 -44.05 -59.22 7.90
N GLY A 525 -44.95 -58.21 8.03
CA GLY A 525 -46.18 -58.11 7.22
C GLY A 525 -47.24 -59.13 7.55
N GLN A 526 -46.97 -60.05 8.47
CA GLN A 526 -47.95 -61.09 8.92
C GLN A 526 -48.67 -60.62 10.17
N VAL A 527 -49.99 -60.43 10.07
CA VAL A 527 -50.85 -59.98 11.17
C VAL A 527 -50.69 -60.86 12.43
N GLY A 528 -50.53 -62.18 12.27
CA GLY A 528 -50.30 -63.10 13.38
C GLY A 528 -49.03 -62.77 14.19
N SER A 529 -47.94 -62.41 13.55
CA SER A 529 -46.68 -61.98 14.21
C SER A 529 -46.84 -60.68 15.02
N TYR A 530 -47.65 -59.79 14.55
CA TYR A 530 -47.92 -58.56 15.29
C TYR A 530 -48.82 -58.77 16.50
N ILE A 531 -49.86 -59.65 16.36
CA ILE A 531 -50.73 -60.07 17.48
C ILE A 531 -49.87 -60.74 18.52
N LEU A 532 -48.99 -61.66 18.12
CA LEU A 532 -48.09 -62.36 19.04
C LEU A 532 -47.19 -61.43 19.81
N MET A 533 -46.57 -60.46 19.12
CA MET A 533 -45.74 -59.41 19.76
C MET A 533 -46.55 -58.54 20.72
N MET A 534 -47.80 -58.16 20.38
CA MET A 534 -48.67 -57.41 21.27
C MET A 534 -49.03 -58.24 22.53
N VAL A 535 -49.33 -59.52 22.36
CA VAL A 535 -49.63 -60.38 23.50
C VAL A 535 -48.39 -60.54 24.38
N MET A 536 -47.20 -60.76 23.78
CA MET A 536 -45.96 -60.88 24.53
C MET A 536 -45.64 -59.58 25.29
N ALA A 537 -45.84 -58.38 24.66
CA ALA A 537 -45.64 -57.15 25.31
C ALA A 537 -46.63 -56.92 26.47
N LEU A 538 -47.90 -57.33 26.31
CA LEU A 538 -48.91 -57.25 27.36
C LEU A 538 -48.57 -58.24 28.54
N VAL A 539 -48.13 -59.41 28.24
CA VAL A 539 -47.67 -60.36 29.25
C VAL A 539 -46.46 -59.84 30.01
N LEU A 540 -45.49 -59.30 29.30
CA LEU A 540 -44.33 -58.67 29.90
C LEU A 540 -44.72 -57.46 30.77
N PHE A 541 -45.63 -56.63 30.32
CA PHE A 541 -46.18 -55.49 31.09
C PHE A 541 -46.87 -55.97 32.35
N ILE A 542 -47.67 -57.05 32.27
CA ILE A 542 -48.35 -57.62 33.42
C ILE A 542 -47.33 -58.19 34.41
N ILE A 543 -46.32 -58.94 33.96
CA ILE A 543 -45.24 -59.47 34.80
C ILE A 543 -44.52 -58.34 35.52
N ILE A 544 -44.20 -57.22 34.81
CA ILE A 544 -43.54 -56.05 35.37
C ILE A 544 -44.47 -55.40 36.40
N TRP A 545 -45.78 -55.20 36.06
CA TRP A 545 -46.78 -54.63 36.94
C TRP A 545 -46.99 -55.41 38.24
N PHE A 546 -47.02 -56.76 38.19
CA PHE A 546 -47.16 -57.57 39.37
C PHE A 546 -45.84 -57.69 40.16
N ASN A 547 -44.73 -57.32 39.61
CA ASN A 547 -43.41 -57.33 40.28
C ASN A 547 -42.98 -55.95 40.76
N ASP A 548 -43.96 -55.20 41.24
CA ASP A 548 -43.85 -53.76 41.57
C ASP A 548 -42.69 -53.43 42.55
N ASN A 549 -42.34 -54.36 43.43
CA ASN A 549 -41.23 -54.18 44.38
C ASN A 549 -39.83 -54.12 43.68
N THR A 550 -39.67 -54.65 42.48
CA THR A 550 -38.39 -54.64 41.76
C THR A 550 -38.19 -53.32 41.01
N ILE A 551 -39.23 -52.71 40.49
CA ILE A 551 -39.16 -51.44 39.76
C ILE A 551 -38.89 -50.29 40.69
N MET A 552 -39.57 -50.21 41.84
CA MET A 552 -39.33 -49.18 42.87
C MET A 552 -37.89 -49.29 43.44
N TYR A 553 -37.33 -50.50 43.56
CA TYR A 553 -35.97 -50.69 43.97
C TYR A 553 -34.95 -50.14 42.92
N PHE A 554 -35.23 -50.33 41.62
CA PHE A 554 -34.35 -49.77 40.56
C PHE A 554 -34.50 -48.25 40.42
N ILE A 555 -35.71 -47.69 40.54
CA ILE A 555 -35.94 -46.22 40.48
C ILE A 555 -35.22 -45.55 41.66
N HIS A 556 -35.33 -46.06 42.88
CA HIS A 556 -34.63 -45.52 44.05
C HIS A 556 -33.09 -45.65 44.00
N LYS A 557 -32.55 -46.47 43.08
CA LYS A 557 -31.13 -46.63 42.92
C LYS A 557 -30.54 -45.79 41.79
N ILE A 558 -31.38 -45.26 40.89
CA ILE A 558 -30.99 -44.41 39.75
C ILE A 558 -31.22 -42.93 40.04
N PHE A 559 -32.19 -42.60 40.90
CA PHE A 559 -32.47 -41.24 41.41
C PHE A 559 -32.14 -41.16 42.90
#